data_45b4a4ca75ec8c0758f951ae7c713408
#
_entry.id   45b4a4ca75ec8c0758f951ae7c713408
#
_cell.length_a   1.000
_cell.length_b   1.000
_cell.length_c   1.000
_cell.angle_alpha   90.00
_cell.angle_beta   90.00
_cell.angle_gamma   90.00
#
_symmetry.space_group_name_H-M   'P 1'
#
loop_
_entity.id
_entity.type
_entity.pdbx_description
1 polymer ?
#
loop_
_entity_poly.entity_id
_entity_poly.type
_entity_poly.pdbx_seq_one_letter_code
_entity_poly.pdbx_strand_id
1 'polypeptide(L)'
;MRITNKFGLPGTLMRMIERDTYTKGSAKISVTGMISSPRVAALRRKHFTSMESDVSDHLWRLMGQAISMIAERGASNQYITEQRLFGECLGWILSGALDLQEIIDGDTVDILDYKFTSTWAVMSDKPEWENQLNCYAWLVRNQ
;
A
#
# COMPACT_ATOMS: atom_id res chain seq x y z
N MET A 1 -16.76 10.38 -0.96
CA MET A 1 -15.74 11.21 -0.28
C MET A 1 -15.50 12.45 -1.12
N ARG A 2 -15.47 13.63 -0.52
CA ARG A 2 -15.21 14.92 -1.18
C ARG A 2 -13.73 15.29 -0.96
N ILE A 3 -13.03 15.69 -2.02
CA ILE A 3 -11.65 16.20 -1.92
C ILE A 3 -11.70 17.74 -1.85
N THR A 4 -11.03 18.31 -0.87
CA THR A 4 -10.87 19.76 -0.69
C THR A 4 -9.43 20.17 -0.94
N ASN A 5 -9.20 21.45 -1.21
CA ASN A 5 -7.87 22.02 -1.43
C ASN A 5 -7.75 23.34 -0.65
N LYS A 6 -7.69 23.23 0.66
CA LYS A 6 -7.69 24.37 1.60
C LYS A 6 -6.44 25.25 1.48
N PHE A 7 -5.33 24.65 1.06
CA PHE A 7 -4.03 25.33 0.96
C PHE A 7 -3.70 25.80 -0.46
N GLY A 8 -4.62 25.70 -1.42
CA GLY A 8 -4.39 26.14 -2.80
C GLY A 8 -3.26 25.42 -3.52
N LEU A 9 -3.06 24.13 -3.22
CA LEU A 9 -2.06 23.29 -3.88
C LEU A 9 -2.36 23.17 -5.38
N PRO A 10 -1.34 22.89 -6.22
CA PRO A 10 -1.54 22.75 -7.67
C PRO A 10 -2.67 21.77 -8.02
N GLY A 11 -3.56 22.15 -8.93
CA GLY A 11 -4.72 21.35 -9.32
C GLY A 11 -4.35 19.98 -9.93
N THR A 12 -3.10 19.81 -10.37
CA THR A 12 -2.55 18.50 -10.78
C THR A 12 -2.52 17.49 -9.65
N LEU A 13 -2.18 17.91 -8.41
CA LEU A 13 -2.19 17.04 -7.23
C LEU A 13 -3.61 16.58 -6.87
N MET A 14 -4.57 17.50 -6.94
CA MET A 14 -5.98 17.15 -6.73
C MET A 14 -6.45 16.12 -7.75
N ARG A 15 -6.16 16.33 -9.04
CA ARG A 15 -6.52 15.38 -10.10
C ARG A 15 -5.84 14.02 -9.96
N MET A 16 -4.60 13.95 -9.45
CA MET A 16 -3.95 12.67 -9.17
C MET A 16 -4.70 11.86 -8.10
N ILE A 17 -5.19 12.55 -7.06
CA ILE A 17 -5.96 11.88 -5.99
C ILE A 17 -7.32 11.40 -6.51
N GLU A 18 -8.01 12.23 -7.30
CA GLU A 18 -9.32 11.89 -7.90
C GLU A 18 -9.22 10.74 -8.91
N ARG A 19 -8.06 10.63 -9.59
CA ARG A 19 -7.78 9.60 -10.60
C ARG A 19 -7.01 8.41 -10.05
N ASP A 20 -6.92 8.27 -8.74
CA ASP A 20 -6.26 7.11 -8.15
C ASP A 20 -6.94 5.82 -8.59
N THR A 21 -6.22 5.07 -9.41
CA THR A 21 -6.69 3.81 -10.03
C THR A 21 -6.35 2.59 -9.18
N TYR A 22 -5.90 2.81 -7.93
CA TYR A 22 -5.58 1.68 -7.07
C TYR A 22 -6.75 0.72 -6.95
N THR A 23 -6.50 -0.53 -7.26
CA THR A 23 -7.46 -1.61 -7.11
C THR A 23 -6.82 -2.80 -6.41
N LYS A 24 -7.59 -3.53 -5.65
CA LYS A 24 -7.19 -4.81 -5.06
C LYS A 24 -7.35 -5.99 -6.02
N GLY A 25 -7.65 -5.72 -7.30
CA GLY A 25 -7.94 -6.73 -8.30
C GLY A 25 -9.21 -7.52 -7.95
N SER A 26 -9.20 -8.83 -8.19
CA SER A 26 -10.30 -9.74 -7.88
C SER A 26 -10.42 -10.10 -6.39
N ALA A 27 -9.49 -9.65 -5.54
CA ALA A 27 -9.48 -10.00 -4.13
C ALA A 27 -10.65 -9.39 -3.36
N LYS A 28 -11.15 -10.13 -2.36
CA LYS A 28 -12.14 -9.61 -1.42
C LYS A 28 -11.52 -8.62 -0.43
N ILE A 29 -10.25 -8.84 -0.06
CA ILE A 29 -9.54 -8.00 0.89
C ILE A 29 -8.08 -7.85 0.45
N SER A 30 -7.48 -6.68 0.69
CA SER A 30 -6.03 -6.47 0.54
C SER A 30 -5.31 -6.71 1.87
N VAL A 31 -3.99 -6.98 1.83
CA VAL A 31 -3.16 -7.09 3.04
C VAL A 31 -3.32 -5.87 3.93
N THR A 32 -3.19 -4.66 3.38
CA THR A 32 -3.39 -3.42 4.14
C THR A 32 -4.80 -3.29 4.73
N GLY A 33 -5.82 -3.79 4.01
CA GLY A 33 -7.20 -3.83 4.51
C GLY A 33 -7.39 -4.82 5.65
N MET A 34 -6.68 -5.95 5.61
CA MET A 34 -6.76 -7.01 6.62
C MET A 34 -6.09 -6.61 7.94
N ILE A 35 -4.92 -5.97 7.87
CA ILE A 35 -4.19 -5.50 9.06
C ILE A 35 -4.79 -4.22 9.67
N SER A 36 -5.67 -3.53 8.94
CA SER A 36 -6.35 -2.33 9.43
C SER A 36 -7.45 -2.66 10.42
N SER A 37 -7.78 -1.70 11.31
CA SER A 37 -8.91 -1.87 12.24
C SER A 37 -10.23 -2.15 11.51
N PRO A 38 -10.90 -3.27 11.76
CA PRO A 38 -12.20 -3.60 11.16
C PRO A 38 -13.28 -2.54 11.44
N ARG A 39 -13.24 -1.95 12.64
CA ARG A 39 -14.15 -0.87 13.04
C ARG A 39 -13.97 0.38 12.17
N VAL A 40 -12.72 0.79 11.94
CA VAL A 40 -12.41 1.93 11.08
C VAL A 40 -12.84 1.66 9.65
N ALA A 41 -12.58 0.45 9.13
CA ALA A 41 -12.99 0.05 7.78
C ALA A 41 -14.53 0.06 7.63
N ALA A 42 -15.27 -0.41 8.63
CA ALA A 42 -16.74 -0.39 8.63
C ALA A 42 -17.28 1.05 8.66
N LEU A 43 -16.74 1.91 9.52
CA LEU A 43 -17.13 3.32 9.61
C LEU A 43 -16.83 4.08 8.33
N ARG A 44 -15.66 3.88 7.73
CA ARG A 44 -15.31 4.49 6.44
C ARG A 44 -16.30 4.09 5.34
N ARG A 45 -16.68 2.82 5.24
CA ARG A 45 -17.69 2.38 4.27
C ARG A 45 -19.04 3.02 4.50
N LYS A 46 -19.49 3.05 5.78
CA LYS A 46 -20.79 3.63 6.15
C LYS A 46 -20.90 5.12 5.85
N HIS A 47 -19.81 5.86 6.09
CA HIS A 47 -19.79 7.32 6.00
C HIS A 47 -19.03 7.86 4.78
N PHE A 48 -18.71 7.01 3.81
CA PHE A 48 -17.85 7.36 2.66
C PHE A 48 -18.34 8.62 1.92
N THR A 49 -19.65 8.76 1.71
CA THR A 49 -20.24 9.89 0.97
C THR A 49 -20.16 11.21 1.73
N SER A 50 -20.19 11.16 3.06
CA SER A 50 -20.11 12.34 3.95
C SER A 50 -18.67 12.69 4.38
N MET A 51 -17.69 11.86 4.03
CA MET A 51 -16.29 12.12 4.37
C MET A 51 -15.70 13.20 3.48
N GLU A 52 -14.89 14.06 4.08
CA GLU A 52 -14.01 14.99 3.39
C GLU A 52 -12.55 14.63 3.67
N SER A 53 -11.67 14.88 2.71
CA SER A 53 -10.22 14.81 2.85
C SER A 53 -9.59 15.94 2.08
N ASP A 54 -8.54 16.54 2.62
CA ASP A 54 -7.84 17.62 1.92
C ASP A 54 -6.67 17.07 1.09
N VAL A 55 -6.33 17.75 0.01
CA VAL A 55 -5.18 17.36 -0.83
C VAL A 55 -3.91 17.20 0.00
N SER A 56 -3.71 18.04 1.00
CA SER A 56 -2.54 17.99 1.89
C SER A 56 -2.44 16.68 2.69
N ASP A 57 -3.56 16.04 3.02
CA ASP A 57 -3.58 14.76 3.74
C ASP A 57 -3.00 13.61 2.91
N HIS A 58 -2.93 13.79 1.60
CA HIS A 58 -2.45 12.77 0.66
C HIS A 58 -0.99 12.97 0.20
N LEU A 59 -0.33 14.06 0.60
CA LEU A 59 1.03 14.38 0.12
C LEU A 59 2.04 13.27 0.44
N TRP A 60 2.01 12.74 1.66
CA TRP A 60 2.91 11.64 2.06
C TRP A 60 2.70 10.39 1.21
N ARG A 61 1.45 10.06 0.91
CA ARG A 61 1.12 8.93 0.03
C ARG A 61 1.62 9.17 -1.40
N LEU A 62 1.39 10.36 -1.94
CA LEU A 62 1.87 10.72 -3.29
C LEU A 62 3.40 10.70 -3.38
N MET A 63 4.09 11.17 -2.35
CA MET A 63 5.55 11.11 -2.28
C MET A 63 6.04 9.67 -2.21
N GLY A 64 5.39 8.81 -1.43
CA GLY A 64 5.69 7.38 -1.38
C GLY A 64 5.56 6.74 -2.76
N GLN A 65 4.44 6.96 -3.45
CA GLN A 65 4.23 6.46 -4.81
C GLN A 65 5.29 6.95 -5.81
N ALA A 66 5.69 8.23 -5.73
CA ALA A 66 6.74 8.77 -6.58
C ALA A 66 8.11 8.10 -6.31
N ILE A 67 8.43 7.82 -5.06
CA ILE A 67 9.67 7.13 -4.67
C ILE A 67 9.66 5.70 -5.17
N SER A 68 8.56 4.95 -5.00
CA SER A 68 8.44 3.59 -5.54
C SER A 68 8.64 3.57 -7.05
N MET A 69 8.03 4.49 -7.80
CA MET A 69 8.23 4.62 -9.25
C MET A 69 9.70 4.91 -9.64
N ILE A 70 10.42 5.69 -8.82
CA ILE A 70 11.83 6.00 -9.07
C ILE A 70 12.70 4.79 -8.73
N ALA A 71 12.43 4.12 -7.61
CA ALA A 71 13.16 2.93 -7.17
C ALA A 71 13.00 1.76 -8.17
N GLU A 72 11.83 1.60 -8.76
CA GLU A 72 11.56 0.61 -9.81
C GLU A 72 12.52 0.74 -11.02
N ARG A 73 12.91 1.98 -11.37
CA ARG A 73 13.88 2.22 -12.46
C ARG A 73 15.30 1.71 -12.16
N GLY A 74 15.62 1.53 -10.88
CA GLY A 74 16.91 0.97 -10.43
C GLY A 74 16.92 -0.56 -10.36
N ALA A 75 15.79 -1.22 -10.61
CA ALA A 75 15.69 -2.67 -10.54
C ALA A 75 16.52 -3.34 -11.62
N SER A 76 17.14 -4.46 -11.27
CA SER A 76 17.86 -5.37 -12.17
C SER A 76 17.17 -6.73 -12.17
N ASN A 77 17.71 -7.70 -12.90
CA ASN A 77 17.17 -9.06 -12.94
C ASN A 77 17.15 -9.79 -11.57
N GLN A 78 17.83 -9.23 -10.58
CA GLN A 78 17.84 -9.73 -9.20
C GLN A 78 16.60 -9.29 -8.41
N TYR A 79 15.83 -8.33 -8.94
CA TYR A 79 14.70 -7.73 -8.24
C TYR A 79 13.39 -7.96 -8.98
N ILE A 80 12.33 -8.24 -8.21
CA ILE A 80 10.94 -8.23 -8.68
C ILE A 80 10.26 -7.04 -8.01
N THR A 81 9.77 -6.07 -8.79
CA THR A 81 9.17 -4.83 -8.29
C THR A 81 7.67 -4.80 -8.54
N GLU A 82 6.93 -4.11 -7.68
CA GLU A 82 5.48 -3.81 -7.80
C GLU A 82 4.63 -5.04 -8.13
N GLN A 83 5.04 -6.22 -7.63
CA GLN A 83 4.34 -7.46 -7.92
C GLN A 83 3.07 -7.59 -7.08
N ARG A 84 1.95 -7.80 -7.75
CA ARG A 84 0.70 -8.13 -7.07
C ARG A 84 0.50 -9.64 -7.01
N LEU A 85 0.41 -10.14 -5.79
CA LEU A 85 0.15 -11.55 -5.49
C LEU A 85 -1.26 -11.74 -4.93
N PHE A 86 -1.78 -12.96 -5.11
CA PHE A 86 -3.07 -13.39 -4.60
C PHE A 86 -2.90 -14.72 -3.87
N GLY A 87 -3.63 -14.88 -2.77
CA GLY A 87 -3.67 -16.15 -2.03
C GLY A 87 -5.06 -16.38 -1.46
N GLU A 88 -5.47 -17.63 -1.39
CA GLU A 88 -6.75 -18.01 -0.79
C GLU A 88 -6.54 -18.50 0.64
N CYS A 89 -7.32 -17.95 1.58
CA CYS A 89 -7.35 -18.36 2.96
C CYS A 89 -8.80 -18.39 3.46
N LEU A 90 -9.25 -19.53 3.94
CA LEU A 90 -10.61 -19.71 4.49
C LEU A 90 -11.74 -19.23 3.56
N GLY A 91 -11.62 -19.46 2.26
CA GLY A 91 -12.57 -19.02 1.25
C GLY A 91 -12.53 -17.52 0.92
N TRP A 92 -11.49 -16.81 1.39
CA TRP A 92 -11.23 -15.41 1.08
C TRP A 92 -10.01 -15.28 0.17
N ILE A 93 -10.15 -14.54 -0.90
CA ILE A 93 -9.01 -14.14 -1.74
C ILE A 93 -8.41 -12.88 -1.13
N LEU A 94 -7.17 -13.00 -0.67
CA LEU A 94 -6.32 -11.91 -0.20
C LEU A 94 -5.43 -11.43 -1.34
N SER A 95 -5.20 -10.13 -1.47
CA SER A 95 -4.17 -9.60 -2.36
C SER A 95 -3.16 -8.72 -1.64
N GLY A 96 -1.90 -8.81 -2.06
CA GLY A 96 -0.83 -7.91 -1.67
C GLY A 96 -0.11 -7.37 -2.90
N ALA A 97 0.23 -6.09 -2.91
CA ALA A 97 1.19 -5.52 -3.85
C ALA A 97 2.49 -5.35 -3.06
N LEU A 98 3.53 -6.03 -3.49
CA LEU A 98 4.86 -6.01 -2.88
C LEU A 98 5.70 -4.99 -3.62
N ASP A 99 6.31 -4.06 -2.88
CA ASP A 99 7.12 -3.01 -3.49
C ASP A 99 8.38 -3.62 -4.13
N LEU A 100 9.05 -4.53 -3.42
CA LEU A 100 10.31 -5.12 -3.86
C LEU A 100 10.50 -6.52 -3.28
N GLN A 101 10.98 -7.44 -4.12
CA GLN A 101 11.53 -8.73 -3.72
C GLN A 101 12.94 -8.83 -4.29
N GLU A 102 13.92 -9.12 -3.46
CA GLU A 102 15.29 -9.40 -3.86
C GLU A 102 15.52 -10.91 -3.91
N ILE A 103 15.95 -11.42 -5.05
CA ILE A 103 16.24 -12.84 -5.25
C ILE A 103 17.65 -13.10 -4.69
N ILE A 104 17.72 -13.82 -3.56
CA ILE A 104 19.00 -14.19 -2.94
C ILE A 104 19.56 -15.47 -3.63
N ASP A 105 18.70 -16.46 -3.83
CA ASP A 105 18.99 -17.70 -4.55
C ASP A 105 17.71 -18.27 -5.17
N GLY A 106 17.77 -19.48 -5.71
CA GLY A 106 16.64 -20.09 -6.43
C GLY A 106 15.39 -20.32 -5.58
N ASP A 107 15.53 -20.39 -4.24
CA ASP A 107 14.45 -20.73 -3.32
C ASP A 107 14.21 -19.64 -2.25
N THR A 108 15.06 -18.62 -2.21
CA THR A 108 15.06 -17.59 -1.16
C THR A 108 14.89 -16.21 -1.74
N VAL A 109 13.91 -15.48 -1.22
CA VAL A 109 13.72 -14.06 -1.55
C VAL A 109 13.59 -13.24 -0.28
N ASP A 110 14.21 -12.07 -0.28
CA ASP A 110 13.97 -11.04 0.72
C ASP A 110 12.83 -10.13 0.27
N ILE A 111 11.93 -9.82 1.17
CA ILE A 111 10.79 -8.94 0.91
C ILE A 111 11.06 -7.60 1.58
N LEU A 112 11.08 -6.55 0.75
CA LEU A 112 11.29 -5.20 1.21
C LEU A 112 10.04 -4.34 0.88
N ASP A 113 9.71 -3.42 1.80
CA ASP A 113 8.57 -2.54 1.65
C ASP A 113 9.01 -1.10 1.98
N TYR A 114 8.86 -0.21 1.02
CA TYR A 114 9.28 1.17 1.16
C TYR A 114 8.30 1.97 2.03
N LYS A 115 8.81 2.59 3.09
CA LYS A 115 8.01 3.44 3.98
C LYS A 115 8.50 4.88 3.95
N PHE A 116 7.77 5.72 3.23
CA PHE A 116 8.03 7.15 3.26
C PHE A 116 7.25 7.78 4.43
N THR A 117 7.96 8.07 5.52
CA THR A 117 7.33 8.47 6.78
C THR A 117 8.25 9.37 7.61
N SER A 118 7.74 9.92 8.70
CA SER A 118 8.54 10.74 9.62
C SER A 118 9.50 9.88 10.47
N THR A 119 10.62 10.47 10.91
CA THR A 119 11.55 9.83 11.83
C THR A 119 10.87 9.32 13.11
N TRP A 120 9.91 10.05 13.63
CA TRP A 120 9.13 9.64 14.80
C TRP A 120 8.35 8.34 14.57
N ALA A 121 7.83 8.12 13.36
CA ALA A 121 7.13 6.89 13.05
C ALA A 121 8.09 5.69 13.02
N VAL A 122 9.34 5.88 12.61
CA VAL A 122 10.37 4.84 12.64
C VAL A 122 10.82 4.51 14.06
N MET A 123 10.86 5.50 14.93
CA MET A 123 11.24 5.32 16.35
C MET A 123 10.13 4.70 17.21
N SER A 124 8.91 4.65 16.68
CA SER A 124 7.75 4.07 17.37
C SER A 124 7.54 2.63 16.93
N ASP A 125 7.13 1.77 17.84
CA ASP A 125 6.73 0.41 17.51
C ASP A 125 5.54 0.44 16.52
N LYS A 126 5.68 -0.30 15.42
CA LYS A 126 4.73 -0.37 14.30
C LYS A 126 4.40 -1.82 13.96
N PRO A 127 3.66 -2.52 14.82
CA PRO A 127 3.33 -3.93 14.59
C PRO A 127 2.58 -4.14 13.26
N GLU A 128 1.92 -3.12 12.74
CA GLU A 128 1.28 -3.18 11.43
C GLU A 128 2.26 -3.36 10.27
N TRP A 129 3.52 -2.88 10.39
CA TRP A 129 4.54 -3.09 9.36
C TRP A 129 5.04 -4.53 9.36
N GLU A 130 5.30 -5.08 10.54
CA GLU A 130 5.65 -6.49 10.69
C GLU A 130 4.52 -7.41 10.19
N ASN A 131 3.29 -7.14 10.60
CA ASN A 131 2.14 -7.88 10.13
C ASN A 131 1.98 -7.82 8.60
N GLN A 132 2.27 -6.68 7.98
CA GLN A 132 2.23 -6.52 6.53
C GLN A 132 3.26 -7.42 5.85
N LEU A 133 4.52 -7.40 6.31
CA LEU A 133 5.60 -8.24 5.77
C LEU A 133 5.30 -9.74 5.98
N ASN A 134 4.77 -10.13 7.13
CA ASN A 134 4.36 -11.51 7.38
C ASN A 134 3.25 -11.98 6.41
N CYS A 135 2.27 -11.11 6.12
CA CYS A 135 1.25 -11.42 5.11
C CYS A 135 1.84 -11.53 3.70
N TYR A 136 2.81 -10.69 3.36
CA TYR A 136 3.51 -10.76 2.08
C TYR A 136 4.33 -12.05 1.98
N ALA A 137 5.07 -12.42 3.02
CA ALA A 137 5.81 -13.68 3.07
C ALA A 137 4.88 -14.90 2.90
N TRP A 138 3.69 -14.85 3.51
CA TRP A 138 2.69 -15.89 3.30
C TRP A 138 2.21 -15.93 1.84
N LEU A 139 1.94 -14.78 1.22
CA LEU A 139 1.54 -14.70 -0.19
C LEU A 139 2.62 -15.25 -1.12
N VAL A 140 3.88 -14.91 -0.91
CA VAL A 140 5.01 -15.42 -1.73
C VAL A 140 5.14 -16.93 -1.63
N ARG A 141 5.00 -17.51 -0.44
CA ARG A 141 5.09 -18.96 -0.21
C ARG A 141 3.94 -19.77 -0.79
N ASN A 142 2.84 -19.13 -1.15
CA ASN A 142 1.63 -19.78 -1.66
C ASN A 142 1.35 -19.48 -3.14
N GLN A 143 2.42 -19.19 -3.93
CA GLN A 143 2.32 -19.03 -5.38
C GLN A 143 2.45 -20.36 -6.12
#